data_cbd1b6ea12b98c8f3a6362faa30d6dab
#
_entry.id   cbd1b6ea12b98c8f3a6362faa30d6dab
#
_cell.length_a   1.000
_cell.length_b   1.000
_cell.length_c   1.000
_cell.angle_alpha   90.00
_cell.angle_beta   90.00
_cell.angle_gamma   90.00
#
_symmetry.space_group_name_H-M   'P 1'
#
loop_
_entity.id
_entity.type
_entity.pdbx_description
1 polymer ?
#
loop_
_entity_poly.entity_id
_entity_poly.type
_entity_poly.pdbx_seq_one_letter_code
_entity_poly.pdbx_strand_id
1 'polypeptide(L)' 'MGDGIRPSERGKGYETQMIALALQACDRLWIRRVLMCCDRDNVALARTIQKNGGILENEIDDDGVPVQRYWIER' A
#
# COMPACT_ATOMS: atom_id res chain seq x y z
N MET A 1 -20.81 -3.54 -12.38
CA MET A 1 -20.62 -3.66 -11.83
C MET A 1 -20.01 -3.55 -11.16
N GLY A 2 -19.88 -3.41 -11.08
CA GLY A 2 -19.47 -3.27 -10.29
C GLY A 2 -18.64 -3.63 -9.69
N ASP A 3 -18.24 -3.59 -9.59
CA ASP A 3 -17.54 -3.93 -8.90
C ASP A 3 -17.94 -4.25 -7.75
N GLY A 4 -18.06 -5.03 -7.33
CA GLY A 4 -18.52 -5.49 -6.11
C GLY A 4 -17.94 -4.89 -4.86
N ILE A 5 -16.95 -4.12 -4.97
CA ILE A 5 -16.29 -3.55 -3.79
C ILE A 5 -16.73 -2.11 -3.63
N ARG A 6 -17.35 -1.85 -2.51
CA ARG A 6 -17.80 -0.51 -2.19
C ARG A 6 -16.67 0.27 -1.53
N PRO A 7 -16.60 1.58 -1.77
CA PRO A 7 -15.55 2.37 -1.14
C PRO A 7 -15.54 2.25 0.38
N SER A 8 -16.69 2.14 0.99
CA SER A 8 -16.76 2.02 2.45
C SER A 8 -16.19 0.71 2.96
N GLU A 9 -16.15 -0.31 2.12
CA GLU A 9 -15.64 -1.61 2.53
C GLU A 9 -14.16 -1.75 2.26
N ARG A 10 -13.65 -1.01 1.29
CA ARG A 10 -12.27 -1.15 0.90
C ARG A 10 -11.30 -0.75 1.99
N GLY A 11 -11.67 0.20 2.82
CA GLY A 11 -10.76 0.69 3.84
C GLY A 11 -10.76 -0.14 5.11
N LYS A 12 -11.49 -1.26 5.14
CA LYS A 12 -11.70 -1.96 6.39
C LYS A 12 -11.05 -3.32 6.48
N GLY A 13 -10.00 -3.53 5.79
CA GLY A 13 -9.30 -4.79 5.87
C GLY A 13 -8.95 -5.36 4.51
N TYR A 14 -9.64 -4.92 3.48
CA TYR A 14 -9.34 -5.39 2.15
C TYR A 14 -7.92 -4.99 1.74
N GLU A 15 -7.56 -3.74 1.99
CA GLU A 15 -6.22 -3.27 1.65
C GLU A 15 -5.18 -3.95 2.52
N THR A 16 -5.51 -4.20 3.79
CA THR A 16 -4.60 -4.92 4.67
C THR A 16 -4.34 -6.32 4.16
N GLN A 17 -5.40 -7.01 3.71
CA GLN A 17 -5.24 -8.34 3.16
C GLN A 17 -4.43 -8.32 1.88
N MET A 18 -4.65 -7.35 1.02
CA MET A 18 -3.90 -7.25 -0.22
C MET A 18 -2.41 -7.05 0.04
N ILE A 19 -2.08 -6.19 0.98
CA ILE A 19 -0.68 -5.95 1.33
C ILE A 19 -0.07 -7.22 1.91
N ALA A 20 -0.79 -7.89 2.80
CA ALA A 20 -0.27 -9.12 3.40
C ALA A 20 0.01 -10.18 2.33
N LEU A 21 -0.90 -10.34 1.38
CA LEU A 21 -0.70 -11.31 0.31
C LEU A 21 0.46 -10.93 -0.59
N ALA A 22 0.58 -9.64 -0.89
CA ALA A 22 1.70 -9.17 -1.70
C ALA A 22 3.03 -9.43 -1.00
N LEU A 23 3.09 -9.20 0.30
CA LEU A 23 4.31 -9.41 1.06
C LEU A 23 4.64 -10.90 1.15
N GLN A 24 3.62 -11.76 1.28
CA GLN A 24 3.86 -13.20 1.26
C GLN A 24 4.44 -13.64 -0.07
N ALA A 25 3.93 -13.09 -1.17
CA ALA A 25 4.47 -13.40 -2.48
C ALA A 25 5.91 -12.93 -2.59
N CYS A 26 6.23 -11.76 -2.05
CA CYS A 26 7.60 -11.27 -2.05
C CYS A 26 8.52 -12.20 -1.27
N ASP A 27 8.05 -12.71 -0.14
CA ASP A 27 8.85 -13.65 0.65
C ASP A 27 9.14 -14.92 -0.14
N ARG A 28 8.15 -15.44 -0.86
CA ARG A 28 8.34 -16.63 -1.68
C ARG A 28 9.35 -16.41 -2.79
N LEU A 29 9.37 -15.20 -3.35
CA LEU A 29 10.24 -14.89 -4.47
C LEU A 29 11.57 -14.33 -4.03
N TRP A 30 11.83 -14.31 -2.72
CA TRP A 30 13.07 -13.79 -2.13
C TRP A 30 13.27 -12.31 -2.43
N ILE A 31 12.17 -11.57 -2.58
CA ILE A 31 12.23 -10.13 -2.74
C ILE A 31 12.33 -9.51 -1.36
N ARG A 32 13.40 -8.78 -1.12
CA ARG A 32 13.68 -8.27 0.22
C ARG A 32 13.24 -6.85 0.45
N ARG A 33 12.95 -6.11 -0.61
CA ARG A 33 12.49 -4.75 -0.50
C ARG A 33 11.35 -4.54 -1.46
N VAL A 34 10.30 -3.87 -0.99
CA VAL A 34 9.12 -3.62 -1.80
C VAL A 34 8.80 -2.14 -1.73
N LEU A 35 8.59 -1.53 -2.89
CA LEU A 35 8.16 -0.15 -2.96
C LEU A 35 6.64 -0.13 -3.09
N MET A 36 5.98 0.56 -2.17
CA MET A 36 4.53 0.72 -2.22
C MET A 36 4.20 2.19 -2.32
N CYS A 37 3.24 2.50 -3.19
CA CYS A 37 2.81 3.86 -3.42
C CYS A 37 1.35 4.00 -3.03
N CYS A 38 1.01 5.15 -2.47
CA CYS A 38 -0.38 5.45 -2.18
C CYS A 38 -0.61 6.95 -2.31
N ASP A 39 -1.85 7.32 -2.59
CA ASP A 39 -2.22 8.72 -2.61
C ASP A 39 -2.02 9.31 -1.22
N ARG A 40 -1.56 10.55 -1.18
CA ARG A 40 -1.38 11.22 0.11
C ARG A 40 -2.66 11.26 0.92
N ASP A 41 -3.80 11.37 0.25
CA ASP A 41 -5.07 11.45 0.94
C ASP A 41 -5.58 10.09 1.44
N ASN A 42 -4.96 9.01 1.00
CA ASN A 42 -5.37 7.68 1.42
C ASN A 42 -4.68 7.31 2.72
N VAL A 43 -5.14 7.91 3.81
CA VAL A 43 -4.52 7.75 5.12
C VAL A 43 -4.60 6.31 5.60
N ALA A 44 -5.71 5.64 5.32
CA ALA A 44 -5.88 4.25 5.76
C ALA A 44 -4.83 3.34 5.14
N LEU A 45 -4.59 3.50 3.84
CA LEU A 45 -3.59 2.69 3.16
C LEU A 45 -2.19 3.02 3.67
N ALA A 46 -1.89 4.30 3.86
CA ALA A 46 -0.60 4.71 4.38
C ALA A 46 -0.34 4.11 5.74
N ARG A 47 -1.34 4.11 6.62
CA ARG A 47 -1.18 3.50 7.94
C ARG A 47 -0.94 2.01 7.85
N THR A 48 -1.66 1.34 6.95
CA THR A 48 -1.48 -0.10 6.78
C THR A 48 -0.06 -0.40 6.29
N ILE A 49 0.44 0.37 5.34
CA ILE A 49 1.80 0.20 4.86
C ILE A 49 2.79 0.40 6.00
N GLN A 50 2.60 1.41 6.81
CA GLN A 50 3.50 1.70 7.94
C GLN A 50 3.44 0.58 8.97
N LYS A 51 2.27 0.01 9.22
CA LYS A 51 2.14 -1.10 10.15
C LYS A 51 2.91 -2.33 9.69
N ASN A 52 3.11 -2.46 8.40
CA ASN A 52 3.88 -3.56 7.84
C ASN A 52 5.36 -3.22 7.67
N GLY A 53 5.80 -2.15 8.31
CA GLY A 53 7.20 -1.78 8.28
C GLY A 53 7.55 -0.78 7.20
N GLY A 54 6.55 -0.16 6.58
CA GLY A 54 6.80 0.81 5.53
C GLY A 54 7.41 2.10 6.06
N ILE A 55 8.42 2.57 5.35
CA ILE A 55 9.10 3.80 5.68
C ILE A 55 8.96 4.75 4.50
N LEU A 56 8.47 5.94 4.76
CA LEU A 56 8.26 6.93 3.71
C LEU A 56 9.60 7.35 3.12
N GLU A 57 9.74 7.19 1.82
CA GLU A 57 10.93 7.66 1.14
C GLU A 57 10.75 9.10 0.68
N ASN A 58 9.67 9.36 -0.05
CA ASN A 58 9.41 10.70 -0.55
C ASN A 58 7.96 10.79 -1.01
N GLU A 59 7.57 11.99 -1.38
CA GLU A 59 6.28 12.24 -1.98
C GLU A 59 6.54 12.83 -3.36
N ILE A 60 5.89 12.28 -4.36
CA ILE A 60 6.05 12.76 -5.73
C ILE A 60 4.71 13.27 -6.24
N ASP A 61 4.78 14.06 -7.29
CA ASP A 61 3.59 14.60 -7.95
C ASP A 61 3.35 13.77 -9.19
N ASP A 62 2.31 12.94 -9.16
CA ASP A 62 1.99 12.07 -10.28
C ASP A 62 0.79 12.66 -11.00
N ASP A 63 1.06 13.41 -12.07
CA ASP A 63 0.02 14.01 -12.90
C ASP A 63 -0.90 14.88 -12.07
N GLY A 64 -0.34 15.66 -11.19
CA GLY A 64 -1.11 16.57 -10.34
C GLY A 64 -1.63 15.93 -9.06
N VAL A 65 -1.36 14.67 -8.84
CA VAL A 65 -1.82 13.94 -7.65
C VAL A 65 -0.62 13.65 -6.77
N PRO A 66 -0.61 14.11 -5.51
CA PRO A 66 0.51 13.79 -4.62
C PRO A 66 0.45 12.32 -4.21
N VAL A 67 1.55 11.63 -4.44
CA VAL A 67 1.66 10.20 -4.16
C VAL A 67 2.84 10.00 -3.23
N GLN A 68 2.63 9.24 -2.17
CA GLN A 68 3.66 8.89 -1.20
C GLN A 68 4.26 7.54 -1.54
N ARG A 69 5.56 7.42 -1.45
CA ARG A 69 6.28 6.19 -1.75
C ARG A 69 6.89 5.65 -0.46
N TYR A 70 6.60 4.39 -0.18
CA TYR A 70 7.06 3.73 1.04
C TYR A 70 7.88 2.50 0.68
N TRP A 71 8.95 2.29 1.43
CA TRP A 71 9.75 1.07 1.32
C TRP A 71 9.42 0.14 2.48
N ILE A 72 9.18 -1.11 2.17
CA ILE A 72 9.01 -2.16 3.17
C ILE A 72 10.16 -3.14 2.99
N GLU A 73 10.91 -3.36 4.05
CA GLU A 73 11.99 -4.36 4.03
C GLU A 73 11.51 -5.65 4.66
N ARG A 74 11.84 -6.75 3.99
CA ARG A 74 11.41 -8.08 4.41
C ARG A 74 12.53 -8.87 5.03
#